data_251c4fccfc0cd4616a66ef346e3b201a
#
_entry.id   251c4fccfc0cd4616a66ef346e3b201a
#
_cell.length_a   1.000
_cell.length_b   1.000
_cell.length_c   1.000
_cell.angle_alpha   90.00
_cell.angle_beta   90.00
_cell.angle_gamma   90.00
#
_symmetry.space_group_name_H-M   'P 1'
#
loop_
_entity.id
_entity.type
_entity.pdbx_description
1 polymer ?
#
loop_
_entity_poly.entity_id
_entity_poly.type
_entity_poly.pdbx_seq_one_letter_code
_entity_poly.pdbx_strand_id
1 'polypeptide(L)'
;MTLWLLAGIGVAVGLMMLWSRSQIEHARLDSERLQDEVSALETRDTLLYIAATREFTVAGLPVEPLAGDTVAMRKLDEMGVASRNPVGGELRLDGTLYHGRGEATFAIQDEAGLFSLRRPMPERLDRFLALEGVDKAKIPRLRDTLLDYIDADDLNRLQGAERRDYERAKRPPPANRPLLLPSELVNVLGWDELPPEQLHRIIEHVTVLYVGASNLNTAPADLLPLWVPNCPEACALIRKRREQRPFLNGQEAEALTLGRLTGDAAIDYRSVAEGILRLDVWGRTGRGQRYHVKLTPLADQRGPWTIMAAYPVQRPADDRDAEKTQSPLLAGP
;
A
#
# COMPACT_ATOMS: atom_id res chain seq x y z
N MET A 1 -30.25 -6.13 -64.77
CA MET A 1 -29.32 -5.13 -64.29
C MET A 1 -29.75 -4.48 -62.94
N THR A 2 -31.00 -4.04 -62.79
CA THR A 2 -31.53 -3.35 -61.62
C THR A 2 -31.44 -4.17 -60.32
N LEU A 3 -31.73 -5.48 -60.38
CA LEU A 3 -31.67 -6.39 -59.23
C LEU A 3 -30.23 -6.50 -58.61
N TRP A 4 -29.20 -6.56 -59.44
CA TRP A 4 -27.82 -6.61 -58.98
C TRP A 4 -27.36 -5.29 -58.35
N LEU A 5 -27.86 -4.18 -58.84
CA LEU A 5 -27.59 -2.85 -58.30
C LEU A 5 -28.24 -2.68 -56.90
N LEU A 6 -29.50 -3.13 -56.75
CA LEU A 6 -30.20 -3.14 -55.49
C LEU A 6 -29.52 -4.06 -54.46
N ALA A 7 -29.08 -5.25 -54.90
CA ALA A 7 -28.32 -6.17 -54.02
C ALA A 7 -26.98 -5.54 -53.56
N GLY A 8 -26.26 -4.88 -54.47
CA GLY A 8 -25.02 -4.16 -54.13
C GLY A 8 -25.21 -3.02 -53.15
N ILE A 9 -26.29 -2.21 -53.35
CA ILE A 9 -26.64 -1.15 -52.39
C ILE A 9 -27.03 -1.75 -51.02
N GLY A 10 -27.81 -2.84 -51.01
CA GLY A 10 -28.20 -3.51 -49.77
C GLY A 10 -27.00 -4.01 -48.98
N VAL A 11 -26.01 -4.60 -49.65
CA VAL A 11 -24.75 -5.01 -49.03
C VAL A 11 -23.95 -3.81 -48.50
N ALA A 12 -23.84 -2.74 -49.30
CA ALA A 12 -23.12 -1.54 -48.87
C ALA A 12 -23.75 -0.87 -47.64
N VAL A 13 -25.10 -0.77 -47.62
CA VAL A 13 -25.84 -0.26 -46.45
C VAL A 13 -25.66 -1.17 -45.24
N GLY A 14 -25.69 -2.48 -45.42
CA GLY A 14 -25.44 -3.46 -44.36
C GLY A 14 -24.02 -3.31 -43.75
N LEU A 15 -23.00 -3.16 -44.59
CA LEU A 15 -21.64 -2.92 -44.16
C LEU A 15 -21.47 -1.58 -43.42
N MET A 16 -22.13 -0.51 -43.94
CA MET A 16 -22.15 0.79 -43.24
C MET A 16 -22.80 0.71 -41.85
N MET A 17 -23.91 -0.02 -41.74
CA MET A 17 -24.58 -0.22 -40.43
C MET A 17 -23.70 -1.00 -39.45
N LEU A 18 -23.02 -2.05 -39.90
CA LEU A 18 -22.08 -2.81 -39.06
C LEU A 18 -20.92 -1.95 -38.63
N TRP A 19 -20.35 -1.18 -39.55
CA TRP A 19 -19.26 -0.26 -39.25
C TRP A 19 -19.68 0.85 -38.26
N SER A 20 -20.86 1.46 -38.49
CA SER A 20 -21.42 2.48 -37.59
C SER A 20 -21.65 1.93 -36.17
N ARG A 21 -22.21 0.71 -36.06
CA ARG A 21 -22.39 0.04 -34.78
C ARG A 21 -21.05 -0.17 -34.06
N SER A 22 -20.04 -0.65 -34.78
CA SER A 22 -18.70 -0.83 -34.24
C SER A 22 -18.12 0.48 -33.73
N GLN A 23 -18.26 1.59 -34.46
CA GLN A 23 -17.78 2.91 -34.03
C GLN A 23 -18.48 3.43 -32.77
N ILE A 24 -19.81 3.23 -32.68
CA ILE A 24 -20.58 3.61 -31.49
C ILE A 24 -20.13 2.80 -30.27
N GLU A 25 -19.91 1.50 -30.43
CA GLU A 25 -19.45 0.63 -29.35
C GLU A 25 -18.03 1.02 -28.89
N HIS A 26 -17.12 1.30 -29.83
CA HIS A 26 -15.77 1.81 -29.47
C HIS A 26 -15.85 3.14 -28.73
N ALA A 27 -16.64 4.09 -29.23
CA ALA A 27 -16.80 5.39 -28.58
C ALA A 27 -17.39 5.27 -27.17
N ARG A 28 -18.32 4.33 -26.97
CA ARG A 28 -18.88 4.03 -25.65
C ARG A 28 -17.83 3.47 -24.70
N LEU A 29 -17.06 2.46 -25.15
CA LEU A 29 -15.99 1.87 -24.36
C LEU A 29 -14.90 2.88 -24.00
N ASP A 30 -14.55 3.77 -24.92
CA ASP A 30 -13.57 4.84 -24.66
C ASP A 30 -14.12 5.87 -23.66
N SER A 31 -15.40 6.22 -23.76
CA SER A 31 -16.07 7.10 -22.80
C SER A 31 -16.11 6.48 -21.38
N GLU A 32 -16.44 5.20 -21.29
CA GLU A 32 -16.45 4.46 -20.02
C GLU A 32 -15.04 4.38 -19.40
N ARG A 33 -14.01 4.15 -20.21
CA ARG A 33 -12.60 4.15 -19.75
C ARG A 33 -12.18 5.52 -19.24
N LEU A 34 -12.50 6.57 -19.97
CA LEU A 34 -12.18 7.94 -19.56
C LEU A 34 -12.87 8.29 -18.25
N GLN A 35 -14.11 7.91 -18.09
CA GLN A 35 -14.87 8.15 -16.87
C GLN A 35 -14.30 7.39 -15.66
N ASP A 36 -13.86 6.14 -15.86
CA ASP A 36 -13.14 5.35 -14.89
C ASP A 36 -11.84 6.03 -14.45
N GLU A 37 -11.04 6.52 -15.40
CA GLU A 37 -9.78 7.21 -15.14
C GLU A 37 -9.99 8.54 -14.40
N VAL A 38 -10.98 9.33 -14.79
CA VAL A 38 -11.35 10.57 -14.11
C VAL A 38 -11.76 10.30 -12.66
N SER A 39 -12.63 9.31 -12.44
CA SER A 39 -13.06 8.94 -11.07
C SER A 39 -11.88 8.50 -10.19
N ALA A 40 -10.94 7.74 -10.76
CA ALA A 40 -9.73 7.32 -10.04
C ALA A 40 -8.81 8.51 -9.71
N LEU A 41 -8.59 9.43 -10.65
CA LEU A 41 -7.78 10.63 -10.44
C LEU A 41 -8.41 11.57 -9.41
N GLU A 42 -9.72 11.81 -9.50
CA GLU A 42 -10.45 12.61 -8.52
C GLU A 42 -10.37 12.01 -7.12
N THR A 43 -10.50 10.68 -7.01
CA THR A 43 -10.36 9.96 -5.74
C THR A 43 -8.97 10.16 -5.17
N ARG A 44 -7.92 9.94 -5.98
CA ARG A 44 -6.52 10.14 -5.58
C ARG A 44 -6.28 11.57 -5.06
N ASP A 45 -6.66 12.57 -5.85
CA ASP A 45 -6.37 13.96 -5.53
C ASP A 45 -7.15 14.44 -4.31
N THR A 46 -8.38 13.98 -4.15
CA THR A 46 -9.17 14.22 -2.93
C THR A 46 -8.49 13.62 -1.70
N LEU A 47 -8.01 12.39 -1.78
CA LEU A 47 -7.31 11.72 -0.67
C LEU A 47 -6.00 12.39 -0.33
N LEU A 48 -5.21 12.80 -1.33
CA LEU A 48 -3.97 13.54 -1.12
C LEU A 48 -4.22 14.89 -0.45
N TYR A 49 -5.27 15.60 -0.86
CA TYR A 49 -5.68 16.85 -0.22
C TYR A 49 -6.08 16.64 1.24
N ILE A 50 -6.92 15.66 1.53
CA ILE A 50 -7.35 15.34 2.90
C ILE A 50 -6.13 14.96 3.75
N ALA A 51 -5.27 14.07 3.24
CA ALA A 51 -4.10 13.60 3.97
C ALA A 51 -3.06 14.70 4.25
N ALA A 52 -2.95 15.69 3.35
CA ALA A 52 -2.03 16.81 3.51
C ALA A 52 -2.55 17.92 4.41
N THR A 53 -3.88 18.03 4.59
CA THR A 53 -4.53 19.13 5.34
C THR A 53 -5.03 18.71 6.70
N ARG A 54 -4.99 17.43 7.05
CA ARG A 54 -5.51 16.91 8.31
C ARG A 54 -4.45 16.12 9.06
N GLU A 55 -4.48 16.21 10.37
CA GLU A 55 -3.62 15.42 11.23
C GLU A 55 -4.21 14.03 11.43
N PHE A 56 -3.34 13.02 11.35
CA PHE A 56 -3.73 11.64 11.64
C PHE A 56 -4.06 11.44 13.11
N THR A 57 -5.04 10.56 13.35
CA THR A 57 -5.34 10.01 14.68
C THR A 57 -4.79 8.60 14.80
N VAL A 58 -4.90 7.99 15.97
CA VAL A 58 -4.55 6.58 16.18
C VAL A 58 -5.49 5.63 15.41
N ALA A 59 -6.68 6.11 15.00
CA ALA A 59 -7.66 5.35 14.21
C ALA A 59 -7.45 5.50 12.70
N GLY A 60 -6.68 6.51 12.25
CA GLY A 60 -6.41 6.72 10.84
C GLY A 60 -6.52 8.17 10.38
N LEU A 61 -7.02 8.38 9.16
CA LEU A 61 -7.18 9.69 8.53
C LEU A 61 -8.61 10.22 8.72
N PRO A 62 -8.80 11.30 9.48
CA PRO A 62 -10.12 11.93 9.60
C PRO A 62 -10.58 12.50 8.26
N VAL A 63 -11.81 12.19 7.83
CA VAL A 63 -12.33 12.62 6.52
C VAL A 63 -13.47 13.62 6.60
N GLU A 64 -14.16 13.72 7.74
CA GLU A 64 -15.17 14.74 7.92
C GLU A 64 -14.55 16.11 8.14
N PRO A 65 -15.19 17.19 7.61
CA PRO A 65 -14.83 18.52 8.03
C PRO A 65 -15.06 18.59 9.55
N LEU A 66 -13.99 18.81 10.30
CA LEU A 66 -14.16 19.11 11.72
C LEU A 66 -14.99 20.39 11.78
N ALA A 67 -16.23 20.30 12.27
CA ALA A 67 -17.01 21.49 12.59
C ALA A 67 -16.14 22.39 13.48
N GLY A 68 -16.29 23.72 13.36
CA GLY A 68 -15.43 24.68 14.10
C GLY A 68 -15.29 24.37 15.59
N ASP A 69 -16.36 23.81 16.21
CA ASP A 69 -16.34 23.33 17.59
C ASP A 69 -15.48 22.07 17.84
N THR A 70 -15.31 21.20 16.83
CA THR A 70 -14.48 19.98 16.97
C THR A 70 -12.99 20.30 16.83
N VAL A 71 -12.62 21.34 16.10
CA VAL A 71 -11.23 21.86 16.11
C VAL A 71 -10.88 22.43 17.48
N ALA A 72 -11.82 23.13 18.10
CA ALA A 72 -11.68 23.63 19.47
C ALA A 72 -11.75 22.52 20.53
N MET A 73 -12.41 21.39 20.25
CA MET A 73 -12.48 20.21 21.12
C MET A 73 -11.24 19.29 21.03
N ARG A 74 -10.39 19.41 20.02
CA ARG A 74 -9.06 18.80 20.07
C ARG A 74 -8.29 19.52 21.17
N LYS A 75 -8.39 18.96 22.37
CA LYS A 75 -7.60 19.43 23.48
C LYS A 75 -6.14 19.37 23.03
N LEU A 76 -5.54 20.55 22.94
CA LEU A 76 -4.10 20.65 22.84
C LEU A 76 -3.52 20.06 24.12
N ASP A 77 -2.51 19.22 24.01
CA ASP A 77 -1.74 18.79 25.16
C ASP A 77 -1.00 20.00 25.79
N GLU A 78 -0.32 19.78 26.91
CA GLU A 78 0.45 20.82 27.59
C GLU A 78 1.52 21.50 26.73
N MET A 79 1.89 20.88 25.59
CA MET A 79 2.86 21.37 24.60
C MET A 79 2.19 22.02 23.38
N GLY A 80 0.86 22.14 23.34
CA GLY A 80 0.12 22.71 22.23
C GLY A 80 -0.03 21.78 21.02
N VAL A 81 0.16 20.47 21.19
CA VAL A 81 -0.03 19.46 20.15
C VAL A 81 -1.46 18.96 20.16
N ALA A 82 -2.08 18.87 18.98
CA ALA A 82 -3.45 18.37 18.86
C ALA A 82 -3.56 16.91 19.33
N SER A 83 -4.60 16.60 20.09
CA SER A 83 -4.89 15.25 20.55
C SER A 83 -4.95 14.28 19.38
N ARG A 84 -4.24 13.15 19.48
CA ARG A 84 -4.25 12.06 18.49
C ARG A 84 -5.38 11.04 18.71
N ASN A 85 -6.32 11.35 19.61
CA ASN A 85 -7.47 10.50 19.86
C ASN A 85 -8.40 10.43 18.63
N PRO A 86 -9.10 9.30 18.44
CA PRO A 86 -10.11 9.18 17.39
C PRO A 86 -11.17 10.28 17.50
N VAL A 87 -11.61 10.80 16.36
CA VAL A 87 -12.68 11.78 16.25
C VAL A 87 -13.97 11.18 15.65
N GLY A 88 -13.89 9.96 15.12
CA GLY A 88 -14.94 9.25 14.42
C GLY A 88 -14.87 9.44 12.90
N GLY A 89 -15.30 8.43 12.15
CA GLY A 89 -15.33 8.46 10.68
C GLY A 89 -13.96 8.46 10.00
N GLU A 90 -12.89 8.06 10.72
CA GLU A 90 -11.57 7.95 10.12
C GLU A 90 -11.50 6.84 9.07
N LEU A 91 -10.77 7.11 7.98
CA LEU A 91 -10.29 6.06 7.08
C LEU A 91 -9.17 5.28 7.76
N ARG A 92 -9.32 3.97 7.84
CA ARG A 92 -8.26 3.09 8.33
C ARG A 92 -7.11 3.06 7.35
N LEU A 93 -5.89 2.97 7.87
CA LEU A 93 -4.66 2.98 7.09
C LEU A 93 -3.99 1.60 7.08
N ASP A 94 -4.79 0.54 7.01
CA ASP A 94 -4.38 -0.86 7.09
C ASP A 94 -4.73 -1.66 5.82
N GLY A 95 -4.95 -0.97 4.70
CA GLY A 95 -5.33 -1.58 3.45
C GLY A 95 -6.82 -1.89 3.33
N THR A 96 -7.65 -1.43 4.24
CA THR A 96 -9.12 -1.54 4.13
C THR A 96 -9.58 -0.89 2.82
N LEU A 97 -10.48 -1.59 2.11
CA LEU A 97 -11.02 -1.14 0.83
C LEU A 97 -12.22 -0.22 1.05
N TYR A 98 -12.23 0.92 0.37
CA TYR A 98 -13.28 1.93 0.45
C TYR A 98 -13.83 2.29 -0.94
N HIS A 99 -15.08 2.76 -0.99
CA HIS A 99 -15.63 3.45 -2.15
C HIS A 99 -15.05 4.86 -2.26
N GLY A 100 -14.56 5.19 -3.44
CA GLY A 100 -14.10 6.52 -3.82
C GLY A 100 -15.17 7.31 -4.58
N ARG A 101 -14.74 8.26 -5.40
CA ARG A 101 -15.63 9.05 -6.26
C ARG A 101 -16.09 8.21 -7.46
N GLY A 102 -17.36 8.39 -7.87
CA GLY A 102 -17.96 7.61 -8.94
C GLY A 102 -17.88 6.10 -8.66
N GLU A 103 -17.35 5.35 -9.60
CA GLU A 103 -17.18 3.89 -9.49
C GLU A 103 -15.77 3.47 -8.98
N ALA A 104 -14.95 4.45 -8.59
CA ALA A 104 -13.61 4.15 -8.09
C ALA A 104 -13.66 3.50 -6.70
N THR A 105 -12.67 2.64 -6.44
CA THR A 105 -12.40 2.10 -5.12
C THR A 105 -10.95 2.40 -4.74
N PHE A 106 -10.64 2.47 -3.45
CA PHE A 106 -9.30 2.73 -3.00
C PHE A 106 -8.97 2.01 -1.68
N ALA A 107 -7.69 1.89 -1.41
CA ALA A 107 -7.16 1.47 -0.11
C ALA A 107 -5.97 2.36 0.26
N ILE A 108 -5.82 2.62 1.55
CA ILE A 108 -4.65 3.34 2.07
C ILE A 108 -3.95 2.44 3.08
N GLN A 109 -2.64 2.31 2.91
CA GLN A 109 -1.76 1.60 3.84
C GLN A 109 -0.70 2.55 4.39
N ASP A 110 -0.63 2.69 5.70
CA ASP A 110 0.52 3.30 6.38
C ASP A 110 1.73 2.39 6.21
N GLU A 111 2.81 2.89 5.61
CA GLU A 111 4.00 2.07 5.37
C GLU A 111 4.73 1.67 6.66
N ALA A 112 4.46 2.34 7.79
CA ALA A 112 4.94 1.91 9.10
C ALA A 112 4.28 0.61 9.60
N GLY A 113 3.16 0.19 9.00
CA GLY A 113 2.53 -1.11 9.25
C GLY A 113 3.16 -2.27 8.47
N LEU A 114 4.07 -2.00 7.53
CA LEU A 114 4.73 -2.99 6.69
C LEU A 114 6.13 -3.33 7.19
N PHE A 115 6.69 -4.46 6.70
CA PHE A 115 8.06 -4.84 7.01
C PHE A 115 9.06 -4.01 6.18
N SER A 116 9.97 -3.29 6.84
CA SER A 116 10.93 -2.43 6.14
C SER A 116 12.14 -3.22 5.61
N LEU A 117 12.35 -3.13 4.29
CA LEU A 117 13.55 -3.63 3.61
C LEU A 117 14.60 -2.55 3.36
N ARG A 118 14.38 -1.32 3.85
CA ARG A 118 15.34 -0.24 3.62
C ARG A 118 16.66 -0.44 4.34
N ARG A 119 16.63 -0.97 5.56
CA ARG A 119 17.78 -1.39 6.39
C ARG A 119 17.38 -2.57 7.27
N PRO A 120 17.13 -3.74 6.68
CA PRO A 120 16.64 -4.87 7.44
C PRO A 120 17.74 -5.43 8.33
N MET A 121 17.41 -5.68 9.59
CA MET A 121 18.27 -6.46 10.47
C MET A 121 18.20 -7.95 10.07
N PRO A 122 19.35 -8.66 9.96
CA PRO A 122 19.37 -10.04 9.47
C PRO A 122 18.36 -10.96 10.18
N GLU A 123 18.30 -10.92 11.50
CA GLU A 123 17.41 -11.78 12.30
C GLU A 123 15.92 -11.44 12.11
N ARG A 124 15.60 -10.18 11.86
CA ARG A 124 14.21 -9.74 11.57
C ARG A 124 13.82 -10.16 10.15
N LEU A 125 14.76 -10.08 9.21
CA LEU A 125 14.54 -10.54 7.83
C LEU A 125 14.35 -12.06 7.77
N ASP A 126 15.15 -12.84 8.51
CA ASP A 126 14.99 -14.29 8.61
C ASP A 126 13.59 -14.67 9.14
N ARG A 127 13.11 -13.98 10.18
CA ARG A 127 11.76 -14.20 10.73
C ARG A 127 10.67 -13.82 9.73
N PHE A 128 10.85 -12.71 9.01
CA PHE A 128 9.91 -12.29 7.98
C PHE A 128 9.83 -13.33 6.85
N LEU A 129 10.96 -13.78 6.31
CA LEU A 129 11.00 -14.81 5.26
C LEU A 129 10.38 -16.14 5.73
N ALA A 130 10.61 -16.53 6.98
CA ALA A 130 9.97 -17.70 7.57
C ALA A 130 8.45 -17.54 7.69
N LEU A 131 7.96 -16.36 8.07
CA LEU A 131 6.54 -16.03 8.14
C LEU A 131 5.88 -16.09 6.77
N GLU A 132 6.57 -15.63 5.72
CA GLU A 132 6.12 -15.71 4.33
C GLU A 132 6.18 -17.12 3.73
N GLY A 133 6.55 -18.11 4.54
CA GLY A 133 6.58 -19.53 4.13
C GLY A 133 7.77 -19.89 3.26
N VAL A 134 8.85 -19.12 3.32
CA VAL A 134 10.10 -19.45 2.64
C VAL A 134 10.75 -20.65 3.33
N ASP A 135 11.21 -21.62 2.54
CA ASP A 135 11.94 -22.78 3.05
C ASP A 135 13.15 -22.35 3.88
N LYS A 136 13.27 -22.89 5.09
CA LYS A 136 14.35 -22.57 6.03
C LYS A 136 15.74 -22.71 5.43
N ALA A 137 15.93 -23.67 4.51
CA ALA A 137 17.21 -23.88 3.84
C ALA A 137 17.57 -22.74 2.86
N LYS A 138 16.57 -22.02 2.33
CA LYS A 138 16.77 -20.90 1.39
C LYS A 138 16.94 -19.54 2.09
N ILE A 139 16.45 -19.40 3.32
CA ILE A 139 16.44 -18.12 4.05
C ILE A 139 17.83 -17.48 4.12
N PRO A 140 18.92 -18.17 4.53
CA PRO A 140 20.22 -17.55 4.62
C PRO A 140 20.71 -17.00 3.27
N ARG A 141 20.47 -17.71 2.18
CA ARG A 141 20.82 -17.24 0.84
C ARG A 141 20.04 -16.00 0.44
N LEU A 142 18.70 -16.02 0.56
CA LEU A 142 17.86 -14.88 0.20
C LEU A 142 18.17 -13.64 1.03
N ARG A 143 18.44 -13.81 2.32
CA ARG A 143 18.89 -12.73 3.19
C ARG A 143 20.20 -12.14 2.69
N ASP A 144 21.24 -12.98 2.53
CA ASP A 144 22.60 -12.52 2.21
C ASP A 144 22.64 -11.87 0.83
N THR A 145 21.94 -12.45 -0.19
CA THR A 145 21.87 -11.85 -1.53
C THR A 145 21.13 -10.51 -1.54
N LEU A 146 20.08 -10.34 -0.73
CA LEU A 146 19.40 -9.06 -0.61
C LEU A 146 20.31 -8.01 0.05
N LEU A 147 21.01 -8.39 1.12
CA LEU A 147 21.89 -7.48 1.84
C LEU A 147 23.07 -7.01 0.97
N ASP A 148 23.67 -7.92 0.18
CA ASP A 148 24.70 -7.55 -0.80
C ASP A 148 24.12 -6.71 -1.96
N TYR A 149 22.89 -6.97 -2.38
CA TYR A 149 22.25 -6.16 -3.44
C TYR A 149 22.06 -4.70 -3.04
N ILE A 150 21.83 -4.41 -1.75
CA ILE A 150 21.47 -3.07 -1.27
C ILE A 150 22.59 -2.32 -0.56
N ASP A 151 23.70 -2.96 -0.18
CA ASP A 151 24.82 -2.26 0.43
C ASP A 151 25.72 -1.57 -0.62
N ALA A 152 26.71 -0.83 -0.18
CA ALA A 152 27.48 0.04 -1.06
C ALA A 152 28.84 -0.55 -1.46
N ASP A 153 29.21 -1.71 -0.92
CA ASP A 153 30.49 -2.36 -1.20
C ASP A 153 30.31 -3.58 -2.12
N ASP A 154 31.41 -4.27 -2.47
CA ASP A 154 31.41 -5.47 -3.31
C ASP A 154 31.89 -6.70 -2.51
N LEU A 155 31.65 -6.75 -1.21
CA LEU A 155 32.08 -7.83 -0.32
C LEU A 155 31.00 -8.88 -0.13
N ASN A 156 31.19 -10.03 -0.73
CA ASN A 156 30.22 -11.13 -0.61
C ASN A 156 30.04 -11.59 0.86
N ARG A 157 28.79 -11.65 1.31
CA ARG A 157 28.39 -12.43 2.49
C ARG A 157 28.55 -13.92 2.21
N LEU A 158 28.44 -14.73 3.25
CA LEU A 158 28.70 -16.17 3.17
C LEU A 158 27.87 -16.86 2.06
N GLN A 159 26.60 -16.48 1.88
CA GLN A 159 25.70 -17.00 0.84
C GLN A 159 25.20 -15.88 -0.07
N GLY A 160 25.88 -14.75 -0.08
CA GLY A 160 25.55 -13.57 -0.84
C GLY A 160 25.91 -13.66 -2.33
N ALA A 161 25.73 -12.55 -3.03
CA ALA A 161 26.03 -12.46 -4.44
C ALA A 161 26.41 -11.04 -4.83
N GLU A 162 27.58 -10.87 -5.41
CA GLU A 162 28.09 -9.61 -5.90
C GLU A 162 28.24 -9.60 -7.42
N ARG A 163 28.75 -8.54 -7.97
CA ARG A 163 28.90 -8.28 -9.43
C ARG A 163 29.30 -9.54 -10.23
N ARG A 164 30.30 -10.31 -9.75
CA ARG A 164 30.79 -11.50 -10.46
C ARG A 164 29.75 -12.61 -10.54
N ASP A 165 28.89 -12.72 -9.52
CA ASP A 165 27.84 -13.74 -9.47
C ASP A 165 26.70 -13.37 -10.42
N TYR A 166 26.35 -12.07 -10.48
CA TYR A 166 25.39 -11.54 -11.44
C TYR A 166 25.89 -11.69 -12.90
N GLU A 167 27.18 -11.40 -13.18
CA GLU A 167 27.79 -11.60 -14.49
C GLU A 167 27.72 -13.08 -14.93
N ARG A 168 28.03 -14.02 -14.03
CA ARG A 168 27.89 -15.46 -14.28
C ARG A 168 26.45 -15.86 -14.57
N ALA A 169 25.50 -15.27 -13.89
CA ALA A 169 24.07 -15.47 -14.10
C ALA A 169 23.52 -14.70 -15.33
N LYS A 170 24.36 -13.92 -16.02
CA LYS A 170 23.98 -13.05 -17.16
C LYS A 170 22.88 -12.05 -16.79
N ARG A 171 22.97 -11.50 -15.59
CA ARG A 171 22.03 -10.50 -15.04
C ARG A 171 22.74 -9.15 -14.81
N PRO A 172 21.97 -8.05 -14.79
CA PRO A 172 22.50 -6.75 -14.38
C PRO A 172 23.15 -6.84 -12.98
N PRO A 173 24.25 -6.11 -12.72
CA PRO A 173 24.92 -6.14 -11.43
C PRO A 173 24.00 -5.68 -10.29
N PRO A 174 24.32 -5.98 -9.02
CA PRO A 174 23.56 -5.51 -7.89
C PRO A 174 23.48 -3.99 -7.89
N ALA A 175 22.43 -3.45 -7.29
CA ALA A 175 22.16 -2.01 -7.33
C ALA A 175 23.12 -1.19 -6.45
N ASN A 176 23.75 -1.80 -5.44
CA ASN A 176 24.62 -1.21 -4.43
C ASN A 176 24.00 0.07 -3.81
N ARG A 177 22.69 0.05 -3.62
CA ARG A 177 21.86 1.08 -3.01
C ARG A 177 20.58 0.48 -2.47
N PRO A 178 19.90 1.15 -1.52
CA PRO A 178 18.57 0.73 -1.09
C PRO A 178 17.61 0.56 -2.29
N LEU A 179 16.71 -0.41 -2.18
CA LEU A 179 15.63 -0.61 -3.15
C LEU A 179 14.80 0.67 -3.33
N LEU A 180 14.40 0.98 -4.55
CA LEU A 180 13.49 2.08 -4.87
C LEU A 180 12.03 1.63 -4.88
N LEU A 181 11.79 0.38 -5.27
CA LEU A 181 10.47 -0.24 -5.33
C LEU A 181 10.53 -1.66 -4.73
N PRO A 182 9.47 -2.12 -4.06
CA PRO A 182 9.39 -3.51 -3.62
C PRO A 182 9.54 -4.53 -4.75
N SER A 183 9.07 -4.20 -5.94
CA SER A 183 9.19 -5.06 -7.13
C SER A 183 10.62 -5.28 -7.62
N GLU A 184 11.59 -4.46 -7.19
CA GLU A 184 13.01 -4.69 -7.49
C GLU A 184 13.55 -5.99 -6.88
N LEU A 185 12.85 -6.58 -5.92
CA LEU A 185 13.19 -7.90 -5.35
C LEU A 185 13.36 -8.98 -6.42
N VAL A 186 12.64 -8.91 -7.54
CA VAL A 186 12.79 -9.82 -8.67
C VAL A 186 14.19 -9.76 -9.31
N ASN A 187 14.92 -8.68 -9.11
CA ASN A 187 16.28 -8.49 -9.63
C ASN A 187 17.35 -9.08 -8.70
N VAL A 188 17.02 -9.40 -7.47
CA VAL A 188 17.94 -10.00 -6.50
C VAL A 188 18.10 -11.48 -6.80
N LEU A 189 19.35 -11.97 -6.89
CA LEU A 189 19.63 -13.38 -7.21
C LEU A 189 18.98 -14.33 -6.20
N GLY A 190 18.25 -15.29 -6.72
CA GLY A 190 17.52 -16.31 -5.95
C GLY A 190 16.10 -15.89 -5.51
N TRP A 191 15.77 -14.60 -5.53
CA TRP A 191 14.41 -14.14 -5.20
C TRP A 191 13.42 -14.40 -6.33
N ASP A 192 13.86 -14.33 -7.58
CA ASP A 192 13.10 -14.71 -8.76
C ASP A 192 12.83 -16.23 -8.88
N GLU A 193 13.53 -17.05 -8.09
CA GLU A 193 13.30 -18.50 -7.97
C GLU A 193 12.13 -18.83 -7.02
N LEU A 194 11.60 -17.84 -6.29
CA LEU A 194 10.43 -18.02 -5.43
C LEU A 194 9.17 -18.22 -6.29
N PRO A 195 8.18 -19.00 -5.82
CA PRO A 195 6.89 -19.07 -6.48
C PRO A 195 6.30 -17.65 -6.68
N PRO A 196 5.75 -17.34 -7.86
CA PRO A 196 5.26 -15.99 -8.16
C PRO A 196 4.25 -15.44 -7.13
N GLU A 197 3.36 -16.28 -6.62
CA GLU A 197 2.39 -15.90 -5.58
C GLU A 197 3.07 -15.60 -4.24
N GLN A 198 4.13 -16.32 -3.89
CA GLN A 198 4.89 -16.09 -2.67
C GLN A 198 5.67 -14.77 -2.78
N LEU A 199 6.36 -14.53 -3.90
CA LEU A 199 7.07 -13.29 -4.15
C LEU A 199 6.10 -12.09 -4.17
N HIS A 200 4.92 -12.26 -4.77
CA HIS A 200 3.88 -11.24 -4.76
C HIS A 200 3.42 -10.90 -3.34
N ARG A 201 3.13 -11.89 -2.48
CA ARG A 201 2.80 -11.64 -1.07
C ARG A 201 3.91 -10.90 -0.34
N ILE A 202 5.16 -11.30 -0.53
CA ILE A 202 6.31 -10.60 0.05
C ILE A 202 6.32 -9.13 -0.39
N ILE A 203 6.14 -8.85 -1.69
CA ILE A 203 6.09 -7.48 -2.24
C ILE A 203 4.96 -6.66 -1.61
N GLU A 204 3.80 -7.28 -1.35
CA GLU A 204 2.67 -6.61 -0.71
C GLU A 204 2.93 -6.28 0.78
N HIS A 205 3.75 -7.05 1.46
CA HIS A 205 4.03 -6.97 2.88
C HIS A 205 5.25 -6.11 3.25
N VAL A 206 5.98 -5.60 2.27
CA VAL A 206 7.21 -4.83 2.52
C VAL A 206 7.08 -3.37 2.13
N THR A 207 7.89 -2.54 2.80
CA THR A 207 8.18 -1.18 2.41
C THR A 207 9.68 -1.00 2.14
N VAL A 208 10.01 -0.14 1.19
CA VAL A 208 11.40 0.27 0.89
C VAL A 208 11.61 1.77 1.14
N LEU A 209 10.55 2.49 1.49
CA LEU A 209 10.56 3.94 1.66
C LEU A 209 10.56 4.36 3.13
N TYR A 210 10.01 3.53 4.02
CA TYR A 210 9.88 3.83 5.44
C TYR A 210 11.02 3.20 6.26
N VAL A 211 11.54 3.94 7.21
CA VAL A 211 12.45 3.48 8.27
C VAL A 211 11.98 4.08 9.59
N GLY A 212 11.68 3.25 10.56
CA GLY A 212 11.24 3.71 11.87
C GLY A 212 10.51 2.65 12.68
N ALA A 213 9.80 3.11 13.68
CA ALA A 213 8.99 2.28 14.56
C ALA A 213 7.76 1.71 13.83
N SER A 214 7.42 0.46 14.11
CA SER A 214 6.29 -0.23 13.47
C SER A 214 4.95 0.23 14.04
N ASN A 215 3.92 0.35 13.20
CA ASN A 215 2.58 0.74 13.63
C ASN A 215 1.65 -0.48 13.71
N LEU A 216 1.38 -0.94 14.94
CA LEU A 216 0.50 -2.10 15.16
C LEU A 216 -0.97 -1.82 14.84
N ASN A 217 -1.40 -0.54 14.80
CA ASN A 217 -2.77 -0.20 14.41
C ASN A 217 -3.00 -0.40 12.91
N THR A 218 -1.94 -0.28 12.11
CA THR A 218 -2.01 -0.33 10.63
C THR A 218 -1.33 -1.56 10.03
N ALA A 219 -0.68 -2.40 10.86
CA ALA A 219 -0.04 -3.62 10.40
C ALA A 219 -1.07 -4.63 9.86
N PRO A 220 -0.87 -5.21 8.66
CA PRO A 220 -1.65 -6.34 8.17
C PRO A 220 -1.72 -7.47 9.21
N ALA A 221 -2.86 -8.15 9.28
CA ALA A 221 -3.11 -9.15 10.32
C ALA A 221 -2.13 -10.33 10.27
N ASP A 222 -1.71 -10.71 9.09
CA ASP A 222 -0.74 -11.78 8.82
C ASP A 222 0.71 -11.40 9.09
N LEU A 223 1.03 -10.11 9.18
CA LEU A 223 2.34 -9.63 9.62
C LEU A 223 2.48 -9.48 11.14
N LEU A 224 1.39 -9.50 11.91
CA LEU A 224 1.45 -9.37 13.37
C LEU A 224 2.42 -10.33 14.07
N PRO A 225 2.61 -11.61 13.61
CA PRO A 225 3.55 -12.53 14.24
C PRO A 225 5.02 -12.06 14.22
N LEU A 226 5.38 -11.07 13.41
CA LEU A 226 6.73 -10.48 13.43
C LEU A 226 7.00 -9.71 14.73
N TRP A 227 5.97 -9.09 15.27
CA TRP A 227 6.06 -8.18 16.42
C TRP A 227 5.43 -8.76 17.68
N VAL A 228 4.48 -9.70 17.52
CA VAL A 228 3.68 -10.26 18.60
C VAL A 228 4.01 -11.76 18.73
N PRO A 229 4.85 -12.14 19.68
CA PRO A 229 5.07 -13.55 20.00
C PRO A 229 3.78 -14.23 20.49
N ASN A 230 3.74 -15.55 20.45
CA ASN A 230 2.59 -16.36 20.85
C ASN A 230 1.32 -16.13 20.02
N CYS A 231 1.45 -15.82 18.73
CA CYS A 231 0.36 -16.01 17.79
C CYS A 231 0.05 -17.53 17.64
N PRO A 232 -1.24 -17.89 17.42
CA PRO A 232 -2.31 -16.97 16.99
C PRO A 232 -3.08 -16.24 18.12
N GLU A 233 -2.97 -16.67 19.37
CA GLU A 233 -3.82 -16.15 20.47
C GLU A 233 -3.57 -14.67 20.75
N ALA A 234 -2.30 -14.29 20.95
CA ALA A 234 -1.93 -12.89 21.17
C ALA A 234 -2.25 -11.99 19.96
N CYS A 235 -2.07 -12.49 18.74
CA CYS A 235 -2.47 -11.79 17.53
C CYS A 235 -3.99 -11.60 17.42
N ALA A 236 -4.79 -12.56 17.85
CA ALA A 236 -6.25 -12.43 17.89
C ALA A 236 -6.68 -11.34 18.89
N LEU A 237 -6.01 -11.27 20.06
CA LEU A 237 -6.27 -10.21 21.03
C LEU A 237 -5.93 -8.82 20.49
N ILE A 238 -4.77 -8.66 19.83
CA ILE A 238 -4.38 -7.40 19.20
C ILE A 238 -5.40 -6.99 18.13
N ARG A 239 -5.81 -7.89 17.23
CA ARG A 239 -6.81 -7.60 16.20
C ARG A 239 -8.13 -7.14 16.81
N LYS A 240 -8.69 -7.94 17.73
CA LYS A 240 -9.96 -7.62 18.41
C LYS A 240 -9.89 -6.27 19.13
N ARG A 241 -8.76 -5.99 19.79
CA ARG A 241 -8.59 -4.75 20.56
C ARG A 241 -8.54 -3.53 19.63
N ARG A 242 -7.75 -3.57 18.54
CA ARG A 242 -7.62 -2.44 17.61
C ARG A 242 -8.91 -2.15 16.81
N GLU A 243 -9.74 -3.19 16.54
CA GLU A 243 -11.05 -3.01 15.92
C GLU A 243 -12.02 -2.25 16.85
N GLN A 244 -11.97 -2.49 18.16
CA GLN A 244 -12.81 -1.81 19.14
C GLN A 244 -12.29 -0.41 19.49
N ARG A 245 -10.99 -0.32 19.71
CA ARG A 245 -10.28 0.90 20.07
C ARG A 245 -8.80 0.76 19.71
N PRO A 246 -8.27 1.57 18.80
CA PRO A 246 -6.84 1.56 18.45
C PRO A 246 -5.94 1.80 19.68
N PHE A 247 -4.71 1.33 19.60
CA PHE A 247 -3.70 1.55 20.66
C PHE A 247 -3.23 3.00 20.63
N LEU A 248 -3.11 3.61 21.80
CA LEU A 248 -2.55 4.95 21.93
C LEU A 248 -1.03 4.95 21.89
N ASN A 249 -0.40 3.83 22.30
CA ASN A 249 1.06 3.63 22.30
C ASN A 249 1.39 2.13 22.30
N GLY A 250 2.68 1.79 22.17
CA GLY A 250 3.14 0.40 22.17
C GLY A 250 2.97 -0.29 23.53
N GLN A 251 3.04 0.46 24.64
CA GLN A 251 2.90 -0.10 25.98
C GLN A 251 1.48 -0.68 26.22
N GLU A 252 0.43 -0.09 25.64
CA GLU A 252 -0.91 -0.68 25.70
C GLU A 252 -0.97 -2.05 25.02
N ALA A 253 -0.29 -2.19 23.87
CA ALA A 253 -0.22 -3.46 23.15
C ALA A 253 0.66 -4.49 23.93
N GLU A 254 1.77 -4.04 24.50
CA GLU A 254 2.63 -4.86 25.33
C GLU A 254 1.90 -5.38 26.58
N ALA A 255 1.16 -4.51 27.27
CA ALA A 255 0.35 -4.91 28.43
C ALA A 255 -0.68 -5.98 28.07
N LEU A 256 -1.35 -5.85 26.90
CA LEU A 256 -2.33 -6.82 26.40
C LEU A 256 -1.68 -8.18 26.09
N THR A 257 -0.43 -8.20 25.66
CA THR A 257 0.34 -9.41 25.31
C THR A 257 1.22 -9.93 26.47
N LEU A 258 1.00 -9.44 27.69
CA LEU A 258 1.73 -9.82 28.89
C LEU A 258 3.26 -9.54 28.81
N GLY A 259 3.62 -8.37 28.31
CA GLY A 259 5.00 -7.93 28.21
C GLY A 259 5.82 -8.60 27.10
N ARG A 260 5.18 -9.07 26.03
CA ARG A 260 5.84 -9.91 25.02
C ARG A 260 5.76 -9.33 23.60
N LEU A 261 6.02 -8.06 23.43
CA LEU A 261 6.33 -7.53 22.11
C LEU A 261 7.80 -7.79 21.75
N THR A 262 8.07 -7.88 20.44
CA THR A 262 9.44 -7.99 19.96
C THR A 262 10.11 -6.61 19.95
N GLY A 263 11.12 -6.40 20.77
CA GLY A 263 11.80 -5.10 20.92
C GLY A 263 11.24 -4.27 22.07
N ASP A 264 11.49 -2.97 22.05
CA ASP A 264 11.07 -2.02 23.09
C ASP A 264 9.73 -1.36 22.72
N ALA A 265 8.73 -1.50 23.58
CA ALA A 265 7.38 -0.99 23.32
C ALA A 265 7.30 0.54 23.18
N ALA A 266 8.24 1.28 23.76
CA ALA A 266 8.28 2.74 23.69
C ALA A 266 9.03 3.26 22.46
N ILE A 267 9.99 2.50 21.94
CA ILE A 267 10.91 2.94 20.89
C ILE A 267 10.58 2.30 19.54
N ASP A 268 10.33 0.98 19.53
CA ASP A 268 10.14 0.20 18.30
C ASP A 268 8.71 0.26 17.75
N TYR A 269 7.78 0.89 18.51
CA TYR A 269 6.37 0.96 18.12
C TYR A 269 5.80 2.37 18.15
N ARG A 270 4.89 2.60 17.24
CA ARG A 270 4.10 3.83 17.14
C ARG A 270 2.62 3.49 17.01
N SER A 271 1.79 4.50 17.15
CA SER A 271 0.34 4.35 17.08
C SER A 271 -0.32 5.24 16.03
N VAL A 272 0.42 6.19 15.45
CA VAL A 272 -0.07 7.15 14.46
C VAL A 272 0.84 7.10 13.22
N ALA A 273 0.26 7.23 12.02
CA ALA A 273 1.01 7.28 10.77
C ALA A 273 1.94 8.51 10.69
N GLU A 274 3.11 8.34 10.07
CA GLU A 274 4.11 9.42 9.89
C GLU A 274 4.12 10.06 8.50
N GLY A 275 3.08 9.79 7.71
CA GLY A 275 2.92 10.44 6.42
C GLY A 275 3.72 9.83 5.26
N ILE A 276 4.19 8.58 5.38
CA ILE A 276 4.57 7.76 4.22
C ILE A 276 3.47 6.74 4.02
N LEU A 277 2.71 6.92 2.94
CA LEU A 277 1.51 6.15 2.66
C LEU A 277 1.63 5.44 1.31
N ARG A 278 1.09 4.24 1.24
CA ARG A 278 0.76 3.54 0.01
C ARG A 278 -0.72 3.75 -0.29
N LEU A 279 -1.03 4.37 -1.39
CA LEU A 279 -2.39 4.62 -1.85
C LEU A 279 -2.64 3.81 -3.12
N ASP A 280 -3.57 2.91 -3.06
CA ASP A 280 -4.05 2.13 -4.20
C ASP A 280 -5.41 2.66 -4.62
N VAL A 281 -5.58 2.95 -5.91
CA VAL A 281 -6.83 3.45 -6.47
C VAL A 281 -7.16 2.65 -7.71
N TRP A 282 -8.38 2.10 -7.78
CA TRP A 282 -8.86 1.29 -8.89
C TRP A 282 -10.14 1.87 -9.48
N GLY A 283 -10.26 1.80 -10.80
CA GLY A 283 -11.51 2.02 -11.49
C GLY A 283 -12.44 0.80 -11.39
N ARG A 284 -13.63 0.91 -11.99
CA ARG A 284 -14.65 -0.15 -12.06
C ARG A 284 -14.12 -1.46 -12.63
N THR A 285 -13.18 -1.40 -13.58
CA THR A 285 -12.59 -2.59 -14.22
C THR A 285 -11.59 -3.33 -13.34
N GLY A 286 -11.31 -2.86 -12.13
CA GLY A 286 -10.29 -3.42 -11.22
C GLY A 286 -8.85 -3.09 -11.62
N ARG A 287 -8.64 -2.36 -12.72
CA ARG A 287 -7.33 -1.79 -13.06
C ARG A 287 -7.15 -0.50 -12.29
N GLY A 288 -5.97 -0.30 -11.75
CA GLY A 288 -5.68 0.89 -10.97
C GLY A 288 -4.20 1.21 -10.91
N GLN A 289 -3.88 2.14 -10.05
CA GLN A 289 -2.50 2.56 -9.78
C GLN A 289 -2.22 2.58 -8.29
N ARG A 290 -1.02 2.16 -7.94
CA ARG A 290 -0.44 2.31 -6.62
C ARG A 290 0.46 3.52 -6.61
N TYR A 291 0.29 4.35 -5.60
CA TYR A 291 1.11 5.52 -5.34
C TYR A 291 1.79 5.36 -3.99
N HIS A 292 3.10 5.54 -3.94
CA HIS A 292 3.84 5.72 -2.70
C HIS A 292 4.02 7.21 -2.49
N VAL A 293 3.46 7.73 -1.40
CA VAL A 293 3.35 9.17 -1.16
C VAL A 293 4.05 9.51 0.14
N LYS A 294 4.89 10.54 0.08
CA LYS A 294 5.43 11.19 1.27
C LYS A 294 4.69 12.51 1.47
N LEU A 295 4.05 12.67 2.62
CA LEU A 295 3.41 13.91 3.02
C LEU A 295 4.44 14.86 3.64
N THR A 296 4.33 16.14 3.30
CA THR A 296 5.14 17.25 3.80
C THR A 296 4.22 18.41 4.17
N PRO A 297 3.44 18.29 5.29
CA PRO A 297 2.36 19.23 5.61
C PRO A 297 2.80 20.69 5.75
N LEU A 298 4.07 20.93 6.08
CA LEU A 298 4.64 22.29 6.21
C LEU A 298 5.09 22.86 4.85
N ALA A 299 4.72 22.21 3.74
CA ALA A 299 4.98 22.66 2.39
C ALA A 299 6.45 23.05 2.17
N ASP A 300 7.29 22.05 1.94
CA ASP A 300 8.62 22.31 1.43
C ASP A 300 8.54 22.85 -0.02
N GLN A 301 9.68 23.05 -0.67
CA GLN A 301 9.75 23.54 -2.05
C GLN A 301 9.02 22.66 -3.09
N ARG A 302 8.62 21.43 -2.70
CA ARG A 302 7.96 20.44 -3.56
C ARG A 302 6.44 20.35 -3.33
N GLY A 303 5.91 21.13 -2.39
CA GLY A 303 4.50 21.13 -2.03
C GLY A 303 4.16 20.23 -0.84
N PRO A 304 2.86 20.08 -0.52
CA PRO A 304 2.41 19.39 0.70
C PRO A 304 2.54 17.86 0.62
N TRP A 305 2.81 17.30 -0.56
CA TRP A 305 3.13 15.88 -0.75
C TRP A 305 4.09 15.68 -1.93
N THR A 306 4.73 14.53 -1.95
CA THR A 306 5.55 14.05 -3.06
C THR A 306 5.17 12.62 -3.41
N ILE A 307 4.80 12.35 -4.65
CA ILE A 307 4.65 10.99 -5.16
C ILE A 307 6.06 10.44 -5.41
N MET A 308 6.47 9.49 -4.57
CA MET A 308 7.79 8.86 -4.63
C MET A 308 7.87 7.81 -5.74
N ALA A 309 6.76 7.11 -5.96
CA ALA A 309 6.61 6.11 -7.02
C ALA A 309 5.14 5.97 -7.41
N ALA A 310 4.89 5.62 -8.67
CA ALA A 310 3.55 5.24 -9.17
C ALA A 310 3.69 4.11 -10.19
N TYR A 311 2.85 3.08 -10.08
CA TYR A 311 2.84 1.95 -11.00
C TYR A 311 1.49 1.24 -11.03
N PRO A 312 1.16 0.56 -12.16
CA PRO A 312 -0.11 -0.17 -12.28
C PRO A 312 -0.24 -1.29 -11.26
N VAL A 313 -1.46 -1.45 -10.72
CA VAL A 313 -1.83 -2.57 -9.86
C VAL A 313 -3.20 -3.10 -10.24
N GLN A 314 -3.45 -4.36 -9.92
CA GLN A 314 -4.77 -4.96 -10.03
C GLN A 314 -5.44 -4.99 -8.67
N ARG A 315 -6.76 -4.78 -8.66
CA ARG A 315 -7.53 -4.97 -7.43
C ARG A 315 -7.41 -6.42 -6.97
N PRO A 316 -7.15 -6.67 -5.68
CA PRO A 316 -7.17 -8.03 -5.15
C PRO A 316 -8.48 -8.74 -5.49
N ALA A 317 -8.39 -10.03 -5.80
CA ALA A 317 -9.55 -10.86 -6.18
C ALA A 317 -10.38 -11.32 -4.96
N ASP A 318 -10.18 -10.72 -3.79
CA ASP A 318 -11.01 -11.06 -2.64
C ASP A 318 -12.37 -10.33 -2.74
N ASP A 319 -13.43 -11.08 -2.43
CA ASP A 319 -14.83 -10.63 -2.53
C ASP A 319 -15.23 -9.65 -1.40
N ARG A 320 -14.28 -8.98 -0.75
CA ARG A 320 -14.61 -8.00 0.28
C ARG A 320 -15.28 -6.79 -0.36
N ASP A 321 -16.48 -6.49 0.09
CA ASP A 321 -17.16 -5.27 -0.28
C ASP A 321 -16.38 -4.06 0.24
N ALA A 322 -16.26 -3.02 -0.61
CA ALA A 322 -15.66 -1.78 -0.20
C ALA A 322 -16.54 -1.09 0.86
N GLU A 323 -15.92 -0.60 1.93
CA GLU A 323 -16.62 0.18 2.95
C GLU A 323 -17.05 1.55 2.39
N LYS A 324 -18.22 2.02 2.80
CA LYS A 324 -18.66 3.36 2.46
C LYS A 324 -17.95 4.37 3.36
N THR A 325 -17.40 5.40 2.75
CA THR A 325 -16.84 6.51 3.51
C THR A 325 -17.97 7.44 3.96
N GLN A 326 -17.81 8.06 5.14
CA GLN A 326 -18.73 9.10 5.61
C GLN A 326 -18.34 10.49 5.08
N SER A 327 -17.27 10.58 4.30
CA SER A 327 -16.78 11.85 3.77
C SER A 327 -17.65 12.38 2.65
N PRO A 328 -18.23 13.59 2.76
CA PRO A 328 -18.94 14.22 1.65
C PRO A 328 -18.01 14.55 0.48
N LEU A 329 -16.69 14.59 0.68
CA LEU A 329 -15.71 14.82 -0.40
C LEU A 329 -15.49 13.58 -1.27
N LEU A 330 -15.72 12.38 -0.72
CA LEU A 330 -15.57 11.10 -1.40
C LEU A 330 -16.91 10.50 -1.84
N ALA A 331 -18.01 10.86 -1.15
CA ALA A 331 -19.34 10.57 -1.65
C ALA A 331 -19.53 11.37 -2.96
N GLY A 332 -19.76 10.67 -4.06
CA GLY A 332 -20.12 11.33 -5.31
C GLY A 332 -21.39 12.18 -5.18
N PRO A 333 -21.62 13.10 -6.13
CA PRO A 333 -22.87 13.85 -6.18
C PRO A 333 -24.05 12.92 -6.35
#